data_a0fe840eab732e27a20c604866a1921f
#
_entry.id   a0fe840eab732e27a20c604866a1921f
#
_cell.length_a   1.000
_cell.length_b   1.000
_cell.length_c   1.000
_cell.angle_alpha   90.00
_cell.angle_beta   90.00
_cell.angle_gamma   90.00
#
_symmetry.space_group_name_H-M   'P 1'
#
loop_
_entity.id
_entity.type
_entity.pdbx_description
1 polymer ?
#
loop_
_entity_poly.entity_id
_entity_poly.type
_entity_poly.pdbx_seq_one_letter_code
_entity_poly.pdbx_strand_id
1 'polypeptide(L)'
;MNRRDLLVIAALGSCTTVVAAADSWPADLAKAIEDYDRATVSNDFATLANLVADDYVLVNSDSTLQNKQSYLEDFKVPGFKLDPYELQQPVHKVWNDAALLAGVVRLSWTLKGEHNERLLRIAHGWTRQDGRWRLAYTQLTRIAEQ
;
A
#
# COMPACT_ATOMS: atom_id res chain seq x y z
N MET A 1 -73.15 21.37 0.02
CA MET A 1 -71.78 21.95 -0.22
C MET A 1 -70.79 21.05 0.54
N ASN A 2 -70.16 20.14 -0.17
CA ASN A 2 -69.23 19.18 0.41
C ASN A 2 -67.82 19.58 0.03
N ARG A 3 -67.05 20.01 0.99
CA ARG A 3 -65.62 20.18 0.86
C ARG A 3 -64.97 18.80 1.04
N ARG A 4 -64.38 18.29 -0.02
CA ARG A 4 -63.52 17.11 0.04
C ARG A 4 -62.10 17.62 0.22
N ASP A 5 -61.56 17.44 1.42
CA ASP A 5 -60.16 17.67 1.74
C ASP A 5 -59.32 16.57 1.07
N LEU A 6 -58.50 16.97 0.11
CA LEU A 6 -57.53 16.08 -0.50
C LEU A 6 -56.27 16.08 0.39
N LEU A 7 -56.07 14.98 1.10
CA LEU A 7 -54.81 14.71 1.80
C LEU A 7 -53.74 14.35 0.74
N VAL A 8 -52.80 15.27 0.51
CA VAL A 8 -51.60 14.97 -0.26
C VAL A 8 -50.61 14.33 0.71
N ILE A 9 -50.43 13.03 0.62
CA ILE A 9 -49.36 12.32 1.30
C ILE A 9 -48.08 12.50 0.49
N ALA A 10 -47.20 13.40 0.95
CA ALA A 10 -45.86 13.52 0.42
C ALA A 10 -45.01 12.32 0.91
N ALA A 11 -44.82 11.36 0.04
CA ALA A 11 -43.85 10.30 0.26
C ALA A 11 -42.45 10.85 0.14
N LEU A 12 -41.81 11.15 1.26
CA LEU A 12 -40.38 11.43 1.32
C LEU A 12 -39.65 10.12 1.04
N GLY A 13 -39.27 9.89 -0.21
CA GLY A 13 -38.37 8.84 -0.59
C GLY A 13 -36.98 9.13 -0.03
N SER A 14 -36.63 8.51 1.10
CA SER A 14 -35.25 8.48 1.58
C SER A 14 -34.40 7.71 0.58
N CYS A 15 -33.69 8.45 -0.26
CA CYS A 15 -32.65 7.90 -1.11
C CYS A 15 -31.48 7.54 -0.18
N THR A 16 -31.49 6.33 0.36
CA THR A 16 -30.29 5.75 0.98
C THR A 16 -29.31 5.47 -0.14
N THR A 17 -28.39 6.40 -0.34
CA THR A 17 -27.19 6.11 -1.10
C THR A 17 -26.43 5.03 -0.35
N VAL A 18 -26.53 3.80 -0.83
CA VAL A 18 -25.62 2.73 -0.44
C VAL A 18 -24.25 3.15 -1.00
N VAL A 19 -23.49 3.86 -0.18
CA VAL A 19 -22.05 3.98 -0.42
C VAL A 19 -21.54 2.55 -0.30
N ALA A 20 -21.19 1.94 -1.45
CA ALA A 20 -20.46 0.69 -1.44
C ALA A 20 -19.27 0.92 -0.53
N ALA A 21 -19.18 0.17 0.58
CA ALA A 21 -17.99 0.18 1.41
C ALA A 21 -16.84 -0.17 0.48
N ALA A 22 -15.96 0.80 0.19
CA ALA A 22 -14.67 0.49 -0.39
C ALA A 22 -14.11 -0.64 0.47
N ASP A 23 -13.60 -1.72 -0.14
CA ASP A 23 -13.02 -2.85 0.57
C ASP A 23 -12.01 -2.28 1.57
N SER A 24 -12.47 -2.06 2.80
CA SER A 24 -11.63 -1.48 3.83
C SER A 24 -10.67 -2.58 4.29
N TRP A 25 -9.38 -2.28 4.26
CA TRP A 25 -8.38 -3.13 4.89
C TRP A 25 -8.77 -3.46 6.33
N PRO A 26 -8.48 -4.67 6.84
CA PRO A 26 -8.45 -4.89 8.26
C PRO A 26 -7.61 -3.80 8.94
N ALA A 27 -8.09 -3.25 10.05
CA ALA A 27 -7.46 -2.09 10.68
C ALA A 27 -5.98 -2.33 11.05
N ASP A 28 -5.64 -3.54 11.45
CA ASP A 28 -4.27 -3.96 11.76
C ASP A 28 -3.38 -4.05 10.50
N LEU A 29 -3.94 -4.46 9.36
CA LEU A 29 -3.22 -4.43 8.08
C LEU A 29 -3.01 -2.99 7.59
N ALA A 30 -4.04 -2.15 7.66
CA ALA A 30 -3.94 -0.74 7.28
C ALA A 30 -2.84 -0.04 8.07
N LYS A 31 -2.78 -0.29 9.38
CA LYS A 31 -1.73 0.24 10.25
C LYS A 31 -0.34 -0.29 9.85
N ALA A 32 -0.20 -1.57 9.55
CA ALA A 32 1.08 -2.15 9.15
C ALA A 32 1.59 -1.54 7.84
N ILE A 33 0.71 -1.29 6.86
CA ILE A 33 1.05 -0.62 5.60
C ILE A 33 1.51 0.83 5.87
N GLU A 34 0.75 1.59 6.66
CA GLU A 34 1.11 2.97 7.02
C GLU A 34 2.46 3.04 7.75
N ASP A 35 2.68 2.15 8.72
CA ASP A 35 3.94 2.07 9.46
C ASP A 35 5.13 1.73 8.52
N TYR A 36 4.91 0.84 7.55
CA TYR A 36 5.91 0.49 6.55
C TYR A 36 6.26 1.68 5.65
N ASP A 37 5.27 2.36 5.09
CA ASP A 37 5.48 3.52 4.22
C ASP A 37 6.24 4.63 4.94
N ARG A 38 5.86 4.92 6.18
CA ARG A 38 6.55 5.90 7.03
C ARG A 38 7.99 5.47 7.32
N ALA A 39 8.20 4.20 7.66
CA ALA A 39 9.52 3.67 8.02
C ALA A 39 10.49 3.68 6.83
N THR A 40 10.01 3.43 5.60
CA THR A 40 10.85 3.50 4.39
C THR A 40 11.32 4.92 4.12
N VAL A 41 10.47 5.93 4.28
CA VAL A 41 10.79 7.33 4.03
C VAL A 41 11.70 7.92 5.13
N SER A 42 11.55 7.45 6.37
CA SER A 42 12.34 7.93 7.52
C SER A 42 13.60 7.10 7.79
N ASN A 43 13.89 6.07 7.00
CA ASN A 43 14.98 5.11 7.25
C ASN A 43 14.89 4.48 8.66
N ASP A 44 13.67 4.22 9.14
CA ASP A 44 13.44 3.55 10.42
C ASP A 44 13.69 2.04 10.30
N PHE A 45 14.97 1.70 10.38
CA PHE A 45 15.44 0.33 10.26
C PHE A 45 14.78 -0.63 11.25
N ALA A 46 14.57 -0.21 12.50
CA ALA A 46 14.00 -1.07 13.54
C ALA A 46 12.55 -1.43 13.20
N THR A 47 11.75 -0.48 12.77
CA THR A 47 10.37 -0.70 12.33
C THR A 47 10.33 -1.58 11.08
N LEU A 48 11.18 -1.33 10.09
CA LEU A 48 11.27 -2.16 8.88
C LEU A 48 11.66 -3.61 9.22
N ALA A 49 12.64 -3.81 10.10
CA ALA A 49 13.06 -5.15 10.52
C ALA A 49 11.93 -5.96 11.18
N ASN A 50 10.99 -5.29 11.86
CA ASN A 50 9.82 -5.92 12.46
C ASN A 50 8.69 -6.18 11.46
N LEU A 51 8.51 -5.29 10.47
CA LEU A 51 7.41 -5.39 9.50
C LEU A 51 7.74 -6.32 8.33
N VAL A 52 9.01 -6.47 7.97
CA VAL A 52 9.43 -7.36 6.88
C VAL A 52 9.57 -8.79 7.40
N ALA A 53 8.93 -9.74 6.73
CA ALA A 53 8.97 -11.16 7.10
C ALA A 53 10.38 -11.75 6.95
N ASP A 54 10.71 -12.76 7.73
CA ASP A 54 12.03 -13.41 7.68
C ASP A 54 12.27 -14.13 6.36
N ASP A 55 11.20 -14.61 5.71
CA ASP A 55 11.21 -15.25 4.39
C ASP A 55 10.95 -14.28 3.23
N TYR A 56 11.11 -12.98 3.46
CA TYR A 56 10.86 -11.93 2.47
C TYR A 56 11.68 -12.10 1.20
N VAL A 57 11.01 -11.86 0.07
CA VAL A 57 11.63 -11.79 -1.25
C VAL A 57 11.21 -10.49 -1.95
N LEU A 58 12.19 -9.75 -2.41
CA LEU A 58 12.00 -8.63 -3.35
C LEU A 58 12.52 -9.04 -4.73
N VAL A 59 11.68 -8.91 -5.74
CA VAL A 59 12.07 -8.96 -7.15
C VAL A 59 12.23 -7.52 -7.64
N ASN A 60 13.46 -7.12 -7.88
CA ASN A 60 13.79 -5.79 -8.41
C ASN A 60 13.37 -5.62 -9.87
N SER A 61 13.27 -4.38 -10.32
CA SER A 61 12.87 -4.05 -11.69
C SER A 61 13.89 -4.46 -12.78
N ASP A 62 15.09 -4.86 -12.38
CA ASP A 62 16.12 -5.47 -13.22
C ASP A 62 16.18 -7.01 -13.10
N SER A 63 15.17 -7.60 -12.46
CA SER A 63 15.03 -9.03 -12.14
C SER A 63 16.02 -9.61 -11.12
N THR A 64 16.82 -8.80 -10.46
CA THR A 64 17.62 -9.26 -9.32
C THR A 64 16.75 -9.52 -8.10
N LEU A 65 17.20 -10.44 -7.24
CA LEU A 65 16.48 -10.83 -6.02
C LEU A 65 17.19 -10.29 -4.79
N GLN A 66 16.38 -9.83 -3.82
CA GLN A 66 16.85 -9.50 -2.49
C GLN A 66 16.06 -10.30 -1.45
N ASN A 67 16.73 -10.73 -0.39
CA ASN A 67 16.11 -11.23 0.82
C ASN A 67 15.93 -10.10 1.84
N LYS A 68 15.35 -10.40 3.00
CA LYS A 68 15.15 -9.42 4.08
C LYS A 68 16.45 -8.70 4.45
N GLN A 69 17.54 -9.42 4.64
CA GLN A 69 18.80 -8.82 5.06
C GLN A 69 19.32 -7.82 4.03
N SER A 70 19.44 -8.22 2.76
CA SER A 70 19.94 -7.34 1.71
C SER A 70 19.03 -6.15 1.45
N TYR A 71 17.70 -6.35 1.55
CA TYR A 71 16.74 -5.26 1.46
C TYR A 71 16.91 -4.22 2.57
N LEU A 72 17.05 -4.67 3.81
CA LEU A 72 17.24 -3.77 4.96
C LEU A 72 18.58 -3.03 4.93
N GLU A 73 19.63 -3.65 4.35
CA GLU A 73 20.93 -3.00 4.20
C GLU A 73 20.89 -1.77 3.27
N ASP A 74 19.98 -1.73 2.30
CA ASP A 74 19.78 -0.57 1.42
C ASP A 74 19.48 0.70 2.22
N PHE A 75 18.68 0.59 3.29
CA PHE A 75 18.32 1.73 4.15
C PHE A 75 19.44 2.19 5.08
N LYS A 76 20.52 1.43 5.19
CA LYS A 76 21.73 1.80 5.95
C LYS A 76 22.81 2.45 5.10
N VAL A 77 22.64 2.45 3.77
CA VAL A 77 23.64 3.07 2.89
C VAL A 77 23.72 4.57 3.20
N PRO A 78 24.91 5.10 3.51
CA PRO A 78 25.08 6.52 3.81
C PRO A 78 24.56 7.41 2.66
N GLY A 79 23.70 8.37 2.99
CA GLY A 79 23.10 9.28 2.02
C GLY A 79 21.94 8.70 1.22
N PHE A 80 21.49 7.46 1.49
CA PHE A 80 20.26 6.94 0.93
C PHE A 80 19.05 7.62 1.58
N LYS A 81 18.15 8.12 0.75
CA LYS A 81 16.89 8.71 1.18
C LYS A 81 15.81 8.44 0.14
N LEU A 82 14.76 7.79 0.56
CA LEU A 82 13.55 7.62 -0.24
C LEU A 82 12.63 8.82 -0.02
N ASP A 83 12.12 9.40 -1.12
CA ASP A 83 11.15 10.47 -1.04
C ASP A 83 9.75 9.91 -0.74
N PRO A 84 8.85 10.71 -0.13
CA PRO A 84 7.46 10.32 0.00
C PRO A 84 6.86 9.96 -1.36
N TYR A 85 6.07 8.91 -1.39
CA TYR A 85 5.43 8.41 -2.60
C TYR A 85 3.95 8.13 -2.39
N GLU A 86 3.22 8.11 -3.47
CA GLU A 86 1.79 7.78 -3.48
C GLU A 86 1.53 6.67 -4.50
N LEU A 87 0.72 5.70 -4.10
CA LEU A 87 0.33 4.60 -4.95
C LEU A 87 -0.89 4.99 -5.78
N GLN A 88 -0.74 4.98 -7.09
CA GLN A 88 -1.81 5.26 -8.05
C GLN A 88 -2.42 3.98 -8.59
N GLN A 89 -3.68 4.04 -9.03
CA GLN A 89 -4.41 2.89 -9.57
C GLN A 89 -4.29 1.65 -8.65
N PRO A 90 -4.63 1.78 -7.36
CA PRO A 90 -4.39 0.71 -6.41
C PRO A 90 -5.24 -0.51 -6.71
N VAL A 91 -4.66 -1.69 -6.53
CA VAL A 91 -5.33 -2.99 -6.54
C VAL A 91 -5.20 -3.57 -5.14
N HIS A 92 -6.35 -3.86 -4.53
CA HIS A 92 -6.44 -4.41 -3.18
C HIS A 92 -7.09 -5.79 -3.22
N LYS A 93 -6.46 -6.76 -2.60
CA LYS A 93 -7.03 -8.09 -2.35
C LYS A 93 -6.71 -8.51 -0.93
N VAL A 94 -7.71 -9.03 -0.23
CA VAL A 94 -7.54 -9.59 1.11
C VAL A 94 -8.12 -10.97 1.15
N TRP A 95 -7.34 -11.92 1.59
CA TRP A 95 -7.73 -13.28 1.93
C TRP A 95 -7.47 -13.46 3.43
N ASN A 96 -7.89 -14.50 4.06
CA ASN A 96 -7.80 -14.66 5.52
C ASN A 96 -6.50 -14.10 6.14
N ASP A 97 -5.37 -14.74 5.85
CA ASP A 97 -4.06 -14.39 6.41
C ASP A 97 -3.08 -13.87 5.35
N ALA A 98 -3.60 -13.46 4.20
CA ALA A 98 -2.82 -12.90 3.12
C ALA A 98 -3.52 -11.69 2.50
N ALA A 99 -2.73 -10.76 1.99
CA ALA A 99 -3.23 -9.59 1.28
C ALA A 99 -2.27 -9.17 0.17
N LEU A 100 -2.82 -8.59 -0.88
CA LEU A 100 -2.09 -7.99 -1.97
C LEU A 100 -2.42 -6.52 -2.07
N LEU A 101 -1.40 -5.68 -2.06
CA LEU A 101 -1.47 -4.27 -2.43
C LEU A 101 -0.60 -4.04 -3.65
N ALA A 102 -1.19 -3.61 -4.76
CA ALA A 102 -0.46 -3.31 -5.97
C ALA A 102 -0.90 -1.98 -6.57
N GLY A 103 -0.08 -1.40 -7.42
CA GLY A 103 -0.41 -0.16 -8.09
C GLY A 103 0.76 0.40 -8.89
N VAL A 104 0.63 1.64 -9.32
CA VAL A 104 1.67 2.39 -10.02
C VAL A 104 2.27 3.42 -9.08
N VAL A 105 3.57 3.52 -9.05
CA VAL A 105 4.30 4.49 -8.22
C VAL A 105 5.40 5.17 -9.03
N ARG A 106 5.50 6.47 -8.89
CA ARG A 106 6.68 7.23 -9.28
C ARG A 106 7.61 7.30 -8.06
N LEU A 107 8.55 6.38 -8.01
CA LEU A 107 9.47 6.27 -6.91
C LEU A 107 10.68 7.13 -7.16
N SER A 108 11.03 8.01 -6.21
CA SER A 108 12.22 8.83 -6.28
C SER A 108 13.06 8.69 -5.02
N TRP A 109 14.36 8.72 -5.19
CA TRP A 109 15.31 8.58 -4.08
C TRP A 109 16.62 9.31 -4.37
N THR A 110 17.30 9.67 -3.32
CA THR A 110 18.67 10.20 -3.37
C THR A 110 19.64 9.13 -2.89
N LEU A 111 20.71 8.95 -3.62
CA LEU A 111 21.82 8.05 -3.26
C LEU A 111 23.13 8.73 -3.61
N LYS A 112 24.02 8.87 -2.63
CA LYS A 112 25.35 9.52 -2.81
C LYS A 112 25.27 10.91 -3.45
N GLY A 113 24.21 11.67 -3.12
CA GLY A 113 23.98 13.01 -3.64
C GLY A 113 23.30 13.05 -5.02
N GLU A 114 23.09 11.93 -5.67
CA GLU A 114 22.39 11.85 -6.94
C GLU A 114 20.91 11.53 -6.72
N HIS A 115 20.03 12.33 -7.35
CA HIS A 115 18.59 12.10 -7.37
C HIS A 115 18.21 11.15 -8.50
N ASN A 116 17.42 10.13 -8.16
CA ASN A 116 16.95 9.10 -9.10
C ASN A 116 15.43 9.06 -9.07
N GLU A 117 14.83 8.70 -10.18
CA GLU A 117 13.38 8.53 -10.29
C GLU A 117 13.05 7.37 -11.25
N ARG A 118 12.00 6.61 -10.92
CA ARG A 118 11.47 5.56 -11.79
C ARG A 118 9.97 5.44 -11.67
N LEU A 119 9.32 5.25 -12.82
CA LEU A 119 7.92 4.84 -12.87
C LEU A 119 7.86 3.31 -12.83
N LEU A 120 7.18 2.79 -11.80
CA LEU A 120 7.13 1.37 -11.50
C LEU A 120 5.69 0.91 -11.30
N ARG A 121 5.42 -0.32 -11.69
CA ARG A 121 4.32 -1.08 -11.11
C ARG A 121 4.87 -1.88 -9.95
N ILE A 122 4.27 -1.70 -8.78
CA ILE A 122 4.67 -2.36 -7.56
C ILE A 122 3.57 -3.32 -7.10
N ALA A 123 3.96 -4.46 -6.53
CA ALA A 123 3.07 -5.38 -5.85
C ALA A 123 3.68 -5.80 -4.52
N HIS A 124 2.92 -5.63 -3.44
CA HIS A 124 3.27 -6.06 -2.10
C HIS A 124 2.37 -7.21 -1.67
N GLY A 125 2.97 -8.33 -1.29
CA GLY A 125 2.28 -9.45 -0.66
C GLY A 125 2.49 -9.40 0.85
N TRP A 126 1.40 -9.26 1.59
CA TRP A 126 1.37 -9.26 3.05
C TRP A 126 0.84 -10.59 3.57
N THR A 127 1.42 -11.09 4.64
CA THR A 127 0.96 -12.31 5.32
C THR A 127 0.85 -12.08 6.81
N ARG A 128 -0.13 -12.73 7.43
CA ARG A 128 -0.25 -12.74 8.89
C ARG A 128 0.63 -13.87 9.43
N GLN A 129 1.65 -13.51 10.18
CA GLN A 129 2.60 -14.43 10.81
C GLN A 129 2.65 -14.12 12.32
N ASP A 130 2.45 -15.13 13.14
CA ASP A 130 2.36 -14.98 14.62
C ASP A 130 1.37 -13.88 15.05
N GLY A 131 0.22 -13.83 14.40
CA GLY A 131 -0.86 -12.87 14.68
C GLY A 131 -0.59 -11.45 14.20
N ARG A 132 0.49 -11.20 13.48
CA ARG A 132 0.84 -9.87 12.95
C ARG A 132 1.05 -9.88 11.44
N TRP A 133 0.63 -8.79 10.79
CA TRP A 133 0.88 -8.59 9.38
C TRP A 133 2.35 -8.26 9.12
N ARG A 134 2.95 -9.00 8.17
CA ARG A 134 4.32 -8.78 7.72
C ARG A 134 4.37 -8.74 6.20
N LEU A 135 5.24 -7.90 5.67
CA LEU A 135 5.53 -7.86 4.26
C LEU A 135 6.39 -9.05 3.86
N ALA A 136 5.83 -9.97 3.07
CA ALA A 136 6.50 -11.22 2.67
C ALA A 136 7.05 -11.19 1.25
N TYR A 137 6.49 -10.34 0.39
CA TYR A 137 6.89 -10.27 -1.02
C TYR A 137 6.73 -8.88 -1.57
N THR A 138 7.68 -8.46 -2.40
CA THR A 138 7.56 -7.26 -3.23
C THR A 138 8.05 -7.56 -4.64
N GLN A 139 7.33 -7.09 -5.63
CA GLN A 139 7.78 -7.11 -7.02
C GLN A 139 7.71 -5.70 -7.62
N LEU A 140 8.79 -5.32 -8.28
CA LEU A 140 8.91 -4.07 -9.00
C LEU A 140 9.00 -4.37 -10.50
N THR A 141 8.14 -3.77 -11.28
CA THR A 141 8.17 -3.86 -12.74
C THR A 141 8.34 -2.48 -13.33
N ARG A 142 9.36 -2.28 -14.14
CA ARG A 142 9.60 -0.98 -14.79
C ARG A 142 8.52 -0.73 -15.85
N ILE A 143 7.93 0.46 -15.80
CA ILE A 143 7.03 0.95 -16.85
C ILE A 143 7.89 1.77 -17.81
N ALA A 144 7.86 1.39 -19.09
CA ALA A 144 8.53 2.18 -20.12
C ALA A 144 7.80 3.52 -20.29
N GLU A 145 8.52 4.61 -20.14
CA GLU A 145 8.00 5.94 -20.49
C GLU A 145 8.11 6.11 -22.00
N GLN A 146 6.98 6.48 -22.63
CA GLN A 146 6.91 6.74 -24.09
C GLN A 146 7.41 8.15 -24.41
#